data_ccb3ad85d74c769bf3cded0a67e0caee
#
_entry.id   ccb3ad85d74c769bf3cded0a67e0caee
#
_cell.length_a   1.000
_cell.length_b   1.000
_cell.length_c   1.000
_cell.angle_alpha   90.00
_cell.angle_beta   90.00
_cell.angle_gamma   90.00
#
_symmetry.space_group_name_H-M   'P 1'
#
loop_
_entity.id
_entity.type
_entity.pdbx_description
1 polymer ?
#
loop_
_entity_poly.entity_id
_entity_poly.type
_entity_poly.pdbx_seq_one_letter_code
_entity_poly.pdbx_strand_id
1 'polypeptide(L)' 'MGAGVMELDHTSFEWTLTYDEYDMVIEGELEIEIDGRIVRGGPGDIIYIPKGSHIHFQTPTFTRYAYFVYPANWQELI' A
#
# COMPACT_ATOMS: atom_id res chain seq x y z
N MET A 1 -16.26 -1.51 3.26
CA MET A 1 -14.82 -1.79 3.42
C MET A 1 -14.42 -2.94 2.52
N GLY A 2 -13.30 -2.81 1.84
CA GLY A 2 -12.74 -3.86 0.99
C GLY A 2 -11.42 -4.33 1.56
N ALA A 3 -11.05 -5.58 1.26
CA ALA A 3 -9.79 -6.15 1.72
C ALA A 3 -9.25 -7.15 0.71
N GLY A 4 -7.94 -7.34 0.70
CA GLY A 4 -7.29 -8.31 -0.17
C GLY A 4 -5.83 -8.46 0.20
N VAL A 5 -5.14 -9.30 -0.57
CA VAL A 5 -3.70 -9.56 -0.39
C VAL A 5 -3.01 -9.25 -1.71
N MET A 6 -1.89 -8.55 -1.63
CA MET A 6 -1.06 -8.19 -2.78
C MET A 6 0.34 -8.73 -2.59
N GLU A 7 0.95 -9.18 -3.68
CA GLU A 7 2.35 -9.58 -3.71
C GLU A 7 3.09 -8.74 -4.74
N LEU A 8 4.28 -8.27 -4.36
CA LEU A 8 5.17 -7.52 -5.24
C LEU A 8 6.55 -8.15 -5.21
N ASP A 9 7.23 -8.15 -6.34
CA ASP A 9 8.58 -8.71 -6.47
C ASP A 9 9.43 -7.74 -7.28
N HIS A 10 10.44 -7.14 -6.63
CA HIS A 10 11.40 -6.21 -7.26
C HIS A 10 10.70 -5.19 -8.15
N THR A 11 9.67 -4.52 -7.65
CA THR A 11 8.86 -3.64 -8.46
C THR A 11 8.47 -2.37 -7.75
N SER A 12 8.02 -1.40 -8.53
CA SER A 12 7.50 -0.14 -8.03
C SER A 12 6.36 0.28 -8.96
N PHE A 13 5.27 0.77 -8.39
CA PHE A 13 4.20 1.34 -9.18
C PHE A 13 3.58 2.55 -8.49
N GLU A 14 3.13 3.49 -9.32
CA GLU A 14 2.53 4.74 -8.87
C GLU A 14 1.02 4.55 -8.71
N TRP A 15 0.47 5.16 -7.66
CA TRP A 15 -0.95 5.08 -7.38
C TRP A 15 -1.43 6.32 -6.63
N THR A 16 -2.61 6.82 -7.00
CA THR A 16 -3.27 7.90 -6.26
C THR A 16 -4.49 7.33 -5.59
N LEU A 17 -4.59 7.49 -4.28
CA LEU A 17 -5.67 6.91 -3.50
C LEU A 17 -6.90 7.82 -3.50
N THR A 18 -8.05 7.25 -3.85
CA THR A 18 -9.36 7.91 -3.75
C THR A 18 -10.13 7.39 -2.54
N TYR A 19 -9.42 6.74 -1.61
CA TYR A 19 -9.95 6.07 -0.43
C TYR A 19 -8.87 6.04 0.66
N ASP A 20 -9.26 5.72 1.88
CA ASP A 20 -8.31 5.47 2.97
C ASP A 20 -7.86 4.01 2.91
N GLU A 21 -6.59 3.76 3.19
CA GLU A 21 -6.03 2.42 3.13
C GLU A 21 -5.13 2.13 4.33
N TYR A 22 -5.25 0.92 4.86
CA TYR A 22 -4.30 0.34 5.80
C TYR A 22 -3.66 -0.87 5.14
N ASP A 23 -2.33 -0.96 5.23
CA ASP A 23 -1.57 -2.09 4.74
C ASP A 23 -0.87 -2.78 5.89
N MET A 24 -1.07 -4.08 6.03
CA MET A 24 -0.35 -4.89 7.02
C MET A 24 0.61 -5.82 6.28
N VAL A 25 1.90 -5.67 6.56
CA VAL A 25 2.92 -6.49 5.92
C VAL A 25 2.91 -7.90 6.52
N ILE A 26 2.83 -8.90 5.65
CA ILE A 26 2.82 -10.32 6.04
C ILE A 26 4.21 -10.91 5.87
N GLU A 27 4.86 -10.65 4.73
CA GLU A 27 6.20 -11.13 4.41
C GLU A 27 6.98 -10.06 3.69
N GLY A 28 8.30 -10.11 3.84
CA GLY A 28 9.20 -9.25 3.10
C GLY A 28 9.19 -7.83 3.58
N GLU A 29 9.39 -6.90 2.67
CA GLU A 29 9.54 -5.48 2.98
C GLU A 29 8.71 -4.65 2.01
N LEU A 30 7.78 -3.88 2.56
CA LEU A 30 6.99 -2.93 1.77
C LEU A 30 7.51 -1.53 2.01
N GLU A 31 7.71 -0.80 0.92
CA GLU A 31 8.08 0.62 0.97
C GLU A 31 7.00 1.44 0.30
N ILE A 32 6.67 2.55 0.93
CA ILE A 32 5.73 3.53 0.38
C ILE A 32 6.49 4.85 0.27
N GLU A 33 6.63 5.36 -0.96
CA GLU A 33 7.21 6.68 -1.18
C GLU A 33 6.10 7.71 -1.26
N ILE A 34 6.19 8.74 -0.43
CA ILE A 34 5.23 9.85 -0.40
C ILE A 34 5.98 11.15 -0.10
N ASP A 35 5.76 12.17 -0.93
CA ASP A 35 6.39 13.49 -0.76
C ASP A 35 7.91 13.44 -0.58
N GLY A 36 8.58 12.57 -1.33
CA GLY A 36 10.02 12.40 -1.26
C GLY A 36 10.52 11.63 -0.05
N ARG A 37 9.61 11.10 0.77
CA ARG A 37 9.96 10.27 1.93
C ARG A 37 9.61 8.82 1.66
N ILE A 38 10.38 7.93 2.25
CA ILE A 38 10.12 6.50 2.17
C ILE A 38 9.75 5.99 3.55
N VAL A 39 8.56 5.37 3.63
CA VAL A 39 8.10 4.66 4.82
C VAL A 39 8.28 3.18 4.56
N ARG A 40 8.96 2.48 5.46
CA ARG A 40 9.21 1.05 5.34
C ARG A 40 8.46 0.28 6.40
N GLY A 41 7.94 -0.89 5.98
CA GLY A 41 7.29 -1.82 6.91
C GLY A 41 7.81 -3.23 6.68
N GLY A 42 8.04 -3.95 7.77
CA GLY A 42 8.35 -5.38 7.77
C GLY A 42 7.17 -6.18 8.32
N PRO A 43 7.31 -7.52 8.41
CA PRO A 43 6.22 -8.38 8.87
C PRO A 43 5.62 -7.92 10.20
N GLY A 44 4.30 -7.78 10.23
CA GLY A 44 3.56 -7.32 11.39
C GLY A 44 3.35 -5.81 11.48
N ASP A 45 4.03 -5.03 10.64
CA ASP A 45 3.85 -3.58 10.63
C ASP A 45 2.58 -3.20 9.86
N ILE A 46 1.94 -2.13 10.32
CA ILE A 46 0.76 -1.58 9.68
C ILE A 46 1.07 -0.16 9.22
N ILE A 47 0.79 0.13 7.94
CA ILE A 47 1.00 1.44 7.35
C ILE A 47 -0.35 2.02 6.99
N TYR A 48 -0.62 3.24 7.46
CA TYR A 48 -1.84 3.97 7.09
C TYR A 48 -1.54 4.95 5.97
N ILE A 49 -2.38 4.92 4.93
CA ILE A 49 -2.25 5.81 3.78
C ILE A 49 -3.57 6.58 3.64
N PRO A 50 -3.57 7.89 3.91
CA PRO A 50 -4.81 8.66 3.84
C PRO A 50 -5.30 8.88 2.41
N LYS A 51 -6.61 9.03 2.29
CA LYS A 51 -7.27 9.39 1.04
C LYS A 51 -6.62 10.64 0.44
N GLY A 52 -6.42 10.63 -0.88
CA GLY A 52 -5.83 11.74 -1.60
C GLY A 52 -4.32 11.66 -1.75
N SER A 53 -3.67 10.67 -1.14
CA SER A 53 -2.22 10.51 -1.25
C SER A 53 -1.83 10.04 -2.64
N HIS A 54 -0.75 10.62 -3.17
CA HIS A 54 -0.11 10.18 -4.40
C HIS A 54 1.21 9.53 -4.02
N ILE A 55 1.34 8.25 -4.28
CA ILE A 55 2.43 7.44 -3.72
C ILE A 55 3.01 6.48 -4.74
N HIS A 56 4.15 5.88 -4.39
CA HIS A 56 4.67 4.70 -5.04
C HIS A 56 4.69 3.56 -4.04
N PHE A 57 4.05 2.44 -4.40
CA PHE A 57 4.23 1.17 -3.71
C PHE A 57 5.45 0.51 -4.31
N GLN A 58 6.38 0.06 -3.47
CA GLN A 58 7.60 -0.55 -3.98
C GLN A 58 8.19 -1.55 -3.01
N THR A 59 9.03 -2.42 -3.54
CA THR A 59 9.85 -3.32 -2.74
C THR A 59 11.16 -3.57 -3.46
N PRO A 60 12.31 -3.50 -2.75
CA PRO A 60 13.60 -3.83 -3.36
C PRO A 60 13.80 -5.34 -3.51
N THR A 61 13.00 -6.14 -2.83
CA THR A 61 13.09 -7.60 -2.88
C THR A 61 11.72 -8.22 -3.15
N PHE A 62 10.98 -8.55 -2.12
CA PHE A 62 9.67 -9.16 -2.20
C PHE A 62 8.83 -8.67 -1.03
N THR A 63 7.54 -8.55 -1.24
CA THR A 63 6.60 -8.32 -0.15
C THR A 63 5.25 -8.96 -0.44
N ARG A 64 4.61 -9.41 0.64
CA ARG A 64 3.20 -9.79 0.62
C ARG A 64 2.54 -8.98 1.73
N TYR A 65 1.46 -8.28 1.39
CA TYR A 65 0.77 -7.47 2.37
C TYR A 65 -0.75 -7.56 2.18
N ALA A 66 -1.48 -7.44 3.30
CA ALA A 66 -2.93 -7.33 3.29
C ALA A 66 -3.30 -5.86 3.22
N TYR A 67 -4.25 -5.51 2.36
CA TYR A 67 -4.74 -4.15 2.26
C TYR A 67 -6.21 -4.09 2.66
N PHE A 68 -6.59 -2.98 3.30
CA PHE A 68 -7.94 -2.70 3.77
C PHE A 68 -8.29 -1.30 3.31
N VAL A 69 -9.36 -1.15 2.55
CA VAL A 69 -9.74 0.12 1.94
C VAL A 69 -11.16 0.52 2.30
N TYR A 70 -11.39 1.82 2.42
CA TYR A 70 -12.70 2.38 2.69
C TYR A 70 -12.80 3.74 1.98
N PRO A 71 -13.84 3.97 1.17
CA PRO A 71 -14.97 3.06 0.88
C PRO A 71 -14.59 1.91 -0.03
N ALA A 72 -15.39 0.84 -0.01
CA ALA A 72 -15.12 -0.39 -0.76
C ALA A 72 -15.34 -0.26 -2.27
N ASN A 73 -16.04 0.74 -2.71
CA ASN A 73 -16.35 0.98 -4.12
C ASN A 73 -15.26 1.81 -4.83
N TRP A 74 -14.02 1.62 -4.44
CA TRP A 74 -12.89 2.41 -4.94
C TRP A 74 -12.77 2.38 -6.48
N GLN A 75 -13.19 1.30 -7.11
CA GLN A 75 -13.14 1.19 -8.58
C GLN A 75 -14.06 2.19 -9.28
N GLU A 76 -15.09 2.63 -8.61
CA GLU A 76 -16.02 3.62 -9.14
C GLU A 76 -15.51 5.05 -8.90
N LEU A 77 -14.51 5.21 -8.06
CA LEU A 77 -13.98 6.51 -7.66
C LEU A 77 -12.76 6.94 -8.46
N ILE A 78 -12.22 6.08 -9.28
CA ILE A 78 -11.01 6.37 -10.07
C ILE A 78 -11.31 6.73 -11.53
#